data_aaf28001a608f1f31a27d60354a678c2
#
_entry.id   aaf28001a608f1f31a27d60354a678c2
#
_cell.length_a   1.000
_cell.length_b   1.000
_cell.length_c   1.000
_cell.angle_alpha   90.00
_cell.angle_beta   90.00
_cell.angle_gamma   90.00
#
_symmetry.space_group_name_H-M   'P 1'
#
loop_
_entity.id
_entity.type
_entity.pdbx_description
1 polymer ?
#
loop_
_entity_poly.entity_id
_entity_poly.type
_entity_poly.pdbx_seq_one_letter_code
_entity_poly.pdbx_strand_id
1 'polypeptide(L)'
;MKIYKGSLVYEDYYYLLKNYFINCKGFSNNQIQPSSVDLTLSEECYEISASFLSLNKTVKENISEYKLKKINLNNNYIFEKNKTYLVKLNESLNLPKNIFGLCNPKSSTGRLDVFCRTILNYSDE
;
A
#
# COMPACT_ATOMS: atom_id res chain seq x y z
N MET A 1 -12.91 -9.83 -17.53
CA MET A 1 -13.05 -10.37 -16.16
C MET A 1 -14.54 -10.67 -15.91
N LYS A 2 -14.89 -11.91 -15.56
CA LYS A 2 -16.25 -12.19 -15.06
C LYS A 2 -16.36 -11.58 -13.67
N ILE A 3 -17.38 -10.74 -13.47
CA ILE A 3 -17.62 -10.12 -12.15
C ILE A 3 -18.21 -11.18 -11.24
N TYR A 4 -17.37 -11.77 -10.39
CA TYR A 4 -17.80 -12.61 -9.28
C TYR A 4 -17.87 -11.74 -8.02
N LYS A 5 -18.85 -11.99 -7.16
CA LYS A 5 -18.85 -11.42 -5.81
C LYS A 5 -17.95 -12.29 -4.92
N GLY A 6 -16.96 -11.70 -4.28
CA GLY A 6 -16.06 -12.41 -3.35
C GLY A 6 -14.62 -11.93 -3.41
N SER A 7 -13.73 -12.68 -2.80
CA SER A 7 -12.30 -12.38 -2.84
C SER A 7 -11.69 -12.74 -4.19
N LEU A 8 -10.75 -11.91 -4.64
CA LEU A 8 -9.95 -12.20 -5.81
C LEU A 8 -9.02 -13.38 -5.54
N VAL A 9 -8.74 -14.14 -6.59
CA VAL A 9 -7.81 -15.27 -6.55
C VAL A 9 -6.60 -15.00 -7.47
N TYR A 10 -5.64 -15.90 -7.46
CA TYR A 10 -4.35 -15.78 -8.14
C TYR A 10 -4.48 -15.28 -9.60
N GLU A 11 -5.41 -15.83 -10.38
CA GLU A 11 -5.63 -15.49 -11.78
C GLU A 11 -6.16 -14.06 -11.96
N ASP A 12 -6.97 -13.59 -11.01
CA ASP A 12 -7.50 -12.22 -11.03
C ASP A 12 -6.38 -11.21 -10.79
N TYR A 13 -5.44 -11.47 -9.88
CA TYR A 13 -4.28 -10.60 -9.66
C TYR A 13 -3.38 -10.56 -10.90
N TYR A 14 -3.20 -11.68 -11.57
CA TYR A 14 -2.48 -11.73 -12.85
C TYR A 14 -3.16 -10.87 -13.92
N TYR A 15 -4.49 -10.91 -13.97
CA TYR A 15 -5.27 -10.06 -14.86
C TYR A 15 -5.07 -8.57 -14.54
N LEU A 16 -5.11 -8.20 -13.25
CA LEU A 16 -4.90 -6.81 -12.81
C LEU A 16 -3.51 -6.29 -13.18
N LEU A 17 -2.49 -7.10 -13.04
CA LEU A 17 -1.12 -6.76 -13.46
C LEU A 17 -1.01 -6.60 -14.97
N LYS A 18 -1.50 -7.55 -15.73
CA LYS A 18 -1.44 -7.55 -17.20
C LYS A 18 -2.15 -6.35 -17.83
N ASN A 19 -3.17 -5.84 -17.16
CA ASN A 19 -3.96 -4.70 -17.62
C ASN A 19 -3.57 -3.38 -16.91
N TYR A 20 -2.43 -3.34 -16.23
CA TYR A 20 -1.88 -2.15 -15.56
C TYR A 20 -2.77 -1.56 -14.45
N PHE A 21 -3.69 -2.32 -13.89
CA PHE A 21 -4.44 -1.94 -12.69
C PHE A 21 -3.57 -2.02 -11.42
N ILE A 22 -2.56 -2.89 -11.45
CA ILE A 22 -1.43 -2.90 -10.52
C ILE A 22 -0.18 -2.67 -11.36
N ASN A 23 0.60 -1.65 -11.07
CA ASN A 23 1.78 -1.27 -11.84
C ASN A 23 2.98 -1.09 -10.92
N CYS A 24 4.08 -1.77 -11.26
CA CYS A 24 5.37 -1.65 -10.57
C CYS A 24 6.52 -2.03 -11.49
N LYS A 25 7.59 -1.26 -11.48
CA LYS A 25 8.84 -1.65 -12.13
C LYS A 25 9.49 -2.77 -11.30
N GLY A 26 9.74 -3.92 -11.94
CA GLY A 26 10.39 -5.06 -11.28
C GLY A 26 9.45 -5.90 -10.40
N PHE A 27 8.14 -5.85 -10.67
CA PHE A 27 7.17 -6.72 -9.99
C PHE A 27 7.57 -8.20 -10.19
N SER A 28 7.62 -8.95 -9.10
CA SER A 28 7.90 -10.37 -9.11
C SER A 28 6.62 -11.20 -8.98
N ASN A 29 6.50 -12.25 -9.76
CA ASN A 29 5.38 -13.19 -9.66
C ASN A 29 5.24 -13.80 -8.26
N ASN A 30 6.33 -13.87 -7.49
CA ASN A 30 6.32 -14.34 -6.11
C ASN A 30 5.54 -13.41 -5.15
N GLN A 31 5.22 -12.19 -5.59
CA GLN A 31 4.36 -11.28 -4.82
C GLN A 31 2.88 -11.66 -4.90
N ILE A 32 2.48 -12.46 -5.91
CA ILE A 32 1.10 -12.94 -6.02
C ILE A 32 0.93 -14.17 -5.14
N GLN A 33 0.02 -14.08 -4.21
CA GLN A 33 -0.39 -15.14 -3.29
C GLN A 33 -1.76 -15.70 -3.74
N PRO A 34 -2.24 -16.83 -3.19
CA PRO A 34 -3.51 -17.44 -3.60
C PRO A 34 -4.73 -16.49 -3.56
N SER A 35 -4.78 -15.54 -2.61
CA SER A 35 -5.88 -14.59 -2.44
C SER A 35 -5.41 -13.20 -1.96
N SER A 36 -4.18 -12.83 -2.28
CA SER A 36 -3.62 -11.52 -1.95
C SER A 36 -2.44 -11.19 -2.85
N VAL A 37 -1.97 -9.96 -2.80
CA VAL A 37 -0.72 -9.54 -3.42
C VAL A 37 0.15 -8.85 -2.37
N ASP A 38 1.41 -9.26 -2.29
CA ASP A 38 2.39 -8.62 -1.42
C ASP A 38 2.88 -7.33 -2.06
N LEU A 39 2.74 -6.22 -1.34
CA LEU A 39 3.25 -4.92 -1.76
C LEU A 39 4.59 -4.64 -1.09
N THR A 40 5.40 -3.82 -1.73
CA THR A 40 6.76 -3.50 -1.29
C THR A 40 6.93 -2.03 -0.96
N LEU A 41 7.75 -1.73 0.05
CA LEU A 41 8.03 -0.35 0.46
C LEU A 41 9.04 0.27 -0.50
N SER A 42 8.81 1.53 -0.89
CA SER A 42 9.80 2.33 -1.58
C SER A 42 10.79 2.96 -0.58
N GLU A 43 11.76 3.69 -1.10
CA GLU A 43 12.70 4.44 -0.27
C GLU A 43 12.06 5.65 0.44
N GLU A 44 10.91 6.13 -0.04
CA GLU A 44 10.27 7.35 0.43
C GLU A 44 9.38 7.08 1.63
N CYS A 45 9.76 7.66 2.76
CA CYS A 45 9.07 7.51 4.04
C CYS A 45 8.99 8.83 4.79
N TYR A 46 7.93 9.00 5.57
CA TYR A 46 7.72 10.16 6.43
C TYR A 46 7.31 9.68 7.82
N GLU A 47 8.00 10.16 8.86
CA GLU A 47 7.47 10.14 10.21
C GLU A 47 6.38 11.21 10.30
N ILE A 48 5.20 10.85 10.79
CA ILE A 48 4.03 11.74 10.86
C ILE A 48 3.52 11.86 12.30
N SER A 49 3.02 13.05 12.65
CA SER A 49 2.51 13.36 13.98
C SER A 49 1.16 12.71 14.28
N ALA A 50 0.36 12.46 13.25
CA ALA A 50 -0.97 11.85 13.37
C ALA A 50 -1.37 11.15 12.08
N SER A 51 -2.24 10.15 12.18
CA SER A 51 -2.95 9.59 11.02
C SER A 51 -3.97 10.59 10.50
N PHE A 52 -4.20 10.59 9.20
CA PHE A 52 -5.17 11.48 8.55
C PHE A 52 -5.99 10.73 7.50
N LEU A 53 -7.15 11.28 7.17
CA LEU A 53 -7.96 10.87 6.01
C LEU A 53 -7.96 12.04 5.01
N SER A 54 -7.63 11.74 3.77
CA SER A 54 -7.64 12.72 2.68
C SER A 54 -9.07 12.89 2.16
N LEU A 55 -9.84 13.79 2.78
CA LEU A 55 -11.22 14.08 2.35
C LEU A 55 -11.28 15.16 1.28
N ASN A 56 -10.56 16.27 1.50
CA ASN A 56 -10.61 17.46 0.63
C ASN A 56 -9.22 17.92 0.16
N LYS A 57 -8.19 17.19 0.51
CA LYS A 57 -6.78 17.47 0.15
C LYS A 57 -6.14 16.19 -0.35
N THR A 58 -5.16 16.31 -1.22
CA THR A 58 -4.35 15.17 -1.63
C THR A 58 -3.51 14.65 -0.46
N VAL A 59 -3.07 13.39 -0.53
CA VAL A 59 -2.12 12.83 0.45
C VAL A 59 -0.85 13.68 0.54
N LYS A 60 -0.36 14.21 -0.59
CA LYS A 60 0.83 15.06 -0.66
C LYS A 60 0.68 16.37 0.11
N GLU A 61 -0.49 17.00 0.04
CA GLU A 61 -0.80 18.22 0.81
C GLU A 61 -0.89 17.91 2.30
N ASN A 62 -1.54 16.81 2.68
CA ASN A 62 -1.61 16.37 4.08
C ASN A 62 -0.21 16.01 4.64
N ILE A 63 0.67 15.39 3.85
CA ILE A 63 2.06 15.14 4.28
C ILE A 63 2.73 16.44 4.70
N SER A 64 2.53 17.55 3.97
CA SER A 64 3.14 18.85 4.31
C SER A 64 2.68 19.37 5.68
N GLU A 65 1.48 19.03 6.10
CA GLU A 65 0.89 19.45 7.38
C GLU A 65 1.33 18.54 8.56
N TYR A 66 1.36 17.22 8.36
CA TYR A 66 1.58 16.25 9.43
C TYR A 66 3.01 15.70 9.50
N LYS A 67 3.85 16.01 8.53
CA LYS A 67 5.23 15.51 8.47
C LYS A 67 6.09 16.07 9.59
N LEU A 68 6.69 15.20 10.38
CA LEU A 68 7.74 15.51 11.34
C LEU A 68 9.13 15.39 10.71
N LYS A 69 9.36 14.33 9.95
CA LYS A 69 10.65 14.03 9.34
C LYS A 69 10.48 13.28 8.03
N LYS A 70 11.31 13.61 7.03
CA LYS A 70 11.47 12.80 5.81
C LYS A 70 12.63 11.81 6.03
N ILE A 71 12.41 10.56 5.62
CA ILE A 71 13.33 9.44 5.83
C ILE A 71 13.57 8.77 4.49
N ASN A 72 14.80 8.37 4.21
CA ASN A 72 15.15 7.49 3.10
C ASN A 72 15.43 6.09 3.66
N LEU A 73 14.61 5.10 3.28
CA LEU A 73 14.70 3.74 3.78
C LEU A 73 15.90 2.97 3.25
N ASN A 74 16.53 3.40 2.15
CA ASN A 74 17.75 2.78 1.63
C ASN A 74 18.96 2.94 2.57
N ASN A 75 18.86 3.84 3.55
CA ASN A 75 19.93 4.09 4.53
C ASN A 75 19.82 3.22 5.79
N ASN A 76 19.23 2.04 5.71
CA ASN A 76 19.05 1.12 6.84
C ASN A 76 18.38 1.79 8.06
N TYR A 77 17.28 2.51 7.80
CA TYR A 77 16.54 3.19 8.86
C TYR A 77 15.88 2.20 9.82
N ILE A 78 15.99 2.46 11.10
CA ILE A 78 15.33 1.67 12.15
C ILE A 78 14.04 2.37 12.55
N PHE A 79 12.90 1.71 12.33
CA PHE A 79 11.60 2.19 12.80
C PHE A 79 11.55 2.17 14.32
N GLU A 80 11.18 3.29 14.91
CA GLU A 80 11.14 3.46 16.35
C GLU A 80 9.75 3.07 16.89
N LYS A 81 9.75 2.49 18.09
CA LYS A 81 8.52 2.13 18.80
C LYS A 81 7.66 3.37 19.08
N ASN A 82 6.34 3.20 19.03
CA ASN A 82 5.33 4.24 19.30
C ASN A 82 5.36 5.42 18.32
N LYS A 83 5.93 5.23 17.15
CA LYS A 83 5.88 6.22 16.07
C LYS A 83 5.01 5.74 14.91
N THR A 84 4.49 6.69 14.17
CA THR A 84 3.70 6.42 12.97
C THR A 84 4.47 6.88 11.74
N TYR A 85 4.49 6.04 10.74
CA TYR A 85 5.20 6.29 9.48
C TYR A 85 4.26 6.16 8.30
N LEU A 86 4.35 7.09 7.38
CA LEU A 86 3.72 7.00 6.07
C LEU A 86 4.79 6.61 5.05
N VAL A 87 4.64 5.44 4.46
CA VAL A 87 5.61 4.91 3.51
C VAL A 87 4.97 4.79 2.14
N LYS A 88 5.63 5.31 1.13
CA LYS A 88 5.22 5.13 -0.26
C LYS A 88 5.53 3.70 -0.70
N LEU A 89 4.61 3.11 -1.43
CA LEU A 89 4.82 1.79 -2.04
C LEU A 89 5.55 1.92 -3.39
N ASN A 90 6.21 0.84 -3.82
CA ASN A 90 6.75 0.73 -5.17
C ASN A 90 5.63 0.51 -6.20
N GLU A 91 4.57 -0.16 -5.77
CA GLU A 91 3.41 -0.42 -6.59
C GLU A 91 2.48 0.79 -6.62
N SER A 92 1.92 1.08 -7.79
CA SER A 92 0.79 1.98 -7.95
C SER A 92 -0.46 1.18 -8.31
N LEU A 93 -1.59 1.58 -7.75
CA LEU A 93 -2.86 0.90 -7.91
C LEU A 93 -3.84 1.83 -8.63
N ASN A 94 -4.48 1.30 -9.67
CA ASN A 94 -5.55 1.96 -10.41
C ASN A 94 -6.71 0.97 -10.52
N LEU A 95 -7.29 0.64 -9.37
CA LEU A 95 -8.30 -0.41 -9.28
C LEU A 95 -9.61 0.01 -9.97
N PRO A 96 -10.26 -0.90 -10.71
CA PRO A 96 -11.57 -0.62 -11.29
C PRO A 96 -12.62 -0.47 -10.17
N LYS A 97 -13.67 0.31 -10.44
CA LYS A 97 -14.72 0.71 -9.46
C LYS A 97 -15.42 -0.45 -8.73
N ASN A 98 -15.34 -1.65 -9.25
CA ASN A 98 -15.93 -2.85 -8.64
C ASN A 98 -14.95 -3.65 -7.77
N ILE A 99 -13.73 -3.15 -7.58
CA ILE A 99 -12.69 -3.78 -6.76
C ILE A 99 -12.23 -2.79 -5.69
N PHE A 100 -12.17 -3.26 -4.45
CA PHE A 100 -11.51 -2.55 -3.36
C PHE A 100 -10.51 -3.49 -2.69
N GLY A 101 -9.54 -2.94 -1.98
CA GLY A 101 -8.53 -3.71 -1.27
C GLY A 101 -8.46 -3.35 0.20
N LEU A 102 -8.13 -4.33 1.02
CA LEU A 102 -7.76 -4.15 2.42
C LEU A 102 -6.26 -4.42 2.55
N CYS A 103 -5.55 -3.50 3.16
CA CYS A 103 -4.13 -3.66 3.44
C CYS A 103 -3.95 -4.22 4.85
N ASN A 104 -3.25 -5.33 4.94
CA ASN A 104 -2.90 -5.97 6.20
C ASN A 104 -1.39 -6.21 6.27
N PRO A 105 -0.77 -6.21 7.45
CA PRO A 105 0.61 -6.61 7.58
C PRO A 105 0.77 -8.09 7.19
N LYS A 106 1.90 -8.43 6.59
CA LYS A 106 2.30 -9.84 6.48
C LYS A 106 2.38 -10.46 7.88
N SER A 107 2.13 -11.78 7.99
CA SER A 107 2.18 -12.46 9.29
C SER A 107 3.52 -12.28 10.01
N SER A 108 4.64 -12.26 9.28
CA SER A 108 5.96 -11.96 9.85
C SER A 108 6.07 -10.53 10.39
N THR A 109 5.49 -9.56 9.70
CA THR A 109 5.47 -8.15 10.11
C THR A 109 4.53 -7.95 11.31
N GLY A 110 3.36 -8.58 11.28
CA GLY A 110 2.39 -8.52 12.39
C GLY A 110 2.92 -9.14 13.68
N ARG A 111 3.77 -10.18 13.60
CA ARG A 111 4.45 -10.76 14.78
C ARG A 111 5.46 -9.83 15.45
N LEU A 112 5.90 -8.79 14.74
CA LEU A 112 6.77 -7.74 15.27
C LEU A 112 5.99 -6.52 15.78
N ASP A 113 4.65 -6.64 15.94
CA ASP A 113 3.75 -5.54 16.31
C ASP A 113 3.80 -4.34 15.34
N VAL A 114 4.11 -4.59 14.07
CA VAL A 114 4.04 -3.57 13.01
C VAL A 114 2.71 -3.71 12.28
N PHE A 115 1.87 -2.69 12.38
CA PHE A 115 0.53 -2.68 11.80
C PHE A 115 0.44 -1.73 10.61
N CYS A 116 -0.16 -2.21 9.53
CA CYS A 116 -0.61 -1.37 8.42
C CYS A 116 -2.06 -0.95 8.65
N ARG A 117 -2.38 0.31 8.34
CA ARG A 117 -3.74 0.83 8.47
C ARG A 117 -4.08 1.62 7.21
N THR A 118 -4.58 0.92 6.21
CA THR A 118 -5.09 1.59 5.01
C THR A 118 -6.16 0.75 4.34
N ILE A 119 -7.09 1.42 3.71
CA ILE A 119 -8.11 0.85 2.83
C ILE A 119 -7.82 1.38 1.44
N LEU A 120 -7.75 0.49 0.48
CA LEU A 120 -7.58 0.83 -0.93
C LEU A 120 -8.95 0.82 -1.59
N ASN A 121 -9.51 1.99 -1.79
CA ASN A 121 -10.69 2.17 -2.59
C ASN A 121 -10.32 2.29 -4.07
N TYR A 122 -11.35 2.39 -4.92
CA TYR A 122 -11.17 2.59 -6.34
C TYR A 122 -10.46 3.91 -6.65
N SER A 123 -9.95 4.02 -7.86
CA SER A 123 -9.04 5.04 -8.35
C SER A 123 -9.66 6.43 -8.64
N ASP A 124 -10.84 6.74 -8.18
CA ASP A 124 -11.47 8.05 -8.42
C ASP A 124 -11.07 9.12 -7.39
N GLU A 125 -10.02 8.88 -6.59
CA GLU A 125 -9.49 9.81 -5.60
C GLU A 125 -7.99 10.09 -5.81
#